data_fbe3526e858f9d5ef7158a8c3403e86e
#
_entry.id   fbe3526e858f9d5ef7158a8c3403e86e
#
_cell.length_a   1.000
_cell.length_b   1.000
_cell.length_c   1.000
_cell.angle_alpha   90.00
_cell.angle_beta   90.00
_cell.angle_gamma   90.00
#
_symmetry.space_group_name_H-M   'P 1'
#
loop_
_entity.id
_entity.type
_entity.pdbx_description
1 polymer ?
#
loop_
_entity_poly.entity_id
_entity_poly.type
_entity_poly.pdbx_seq_one_letter_code
_entity_poly.pdbx_strand_id
1 'polypeptide(L)'
;MVKNIIIINILMVVTQYVLWRLPMHIDLADYLGLHYWKSHYFKPWQLITHIFMHGSADNNELTIMHIASNMIGLWIFGSILENIWGAKRFFTFYMVCGIGAALCHLGVLHYEISLLERSFHQYQQAPTLDHFVQFLQQNVTNGVEDPRKLTRLLDTWQQSPGSISKSNESISWINNYLNGYYSDGAYVRGVFDEATVGASGAVFGVLFAFAYLFPNTELMFIFLPIPIKAKYLVAAYAAAELFLGVRNSAGDTVAHFAHLGGMLFAFILLKIWNKSRRNDFY
;
A
#
# COMPACT_ATOMS: atom_id res chain seq x y z
N MET A 1 -0.81 20.21 15.75
CA MET A 1 -0.67 19.60 14.40
C MET A 1 -1.27 18.21 14.34
N VAL A 2 -0.95 17.33 15.29
CA VAL A 2 -1.54 15.96 15.36
C VAL A 2 -3.06 15.99 15.28
N LYS A 3 -3.74 16.81 16.08
CA LYS A 3 -5.21 16.95 16.03
C LYS A 3 -5.71 17.32 14.64
N ASN A 4 -5.03 18.22 13.93
CA ASN A 4 -5.44 18.64 12.58
C ASN A 4 -5.28 17.49 11.57
N ILE A 5 -4.18 16.72 11.64
CA ILE A 5 -3.98 15.55 10.80
C ILE A 5 -5.09 14.53 11.04
N ILE A 6 -5.43 14.23 12.30
CA ILE A 6 -6.51 13.31 12.65
C ILE A 6 -7.85 13.79 12.07
N ILE A 7 -8.19 15.07 12.23
CA ILE A 7 -9.44 15.65 11.71
C ILE A 7 -9.48 15.51 10.18
N ILE A 8 -8.39 15.82 9.46
CA ILE A 8 -8.33 15.70 8.01
C ILE A 8 -8.57 14.25 7.59
N ASN A 9 -7.91 13.27 8.24
CA ASN A 9 -8.08 11.85 7.92
C ASN A 9 -9.54 11.38 8.15
N ILE A 10 -10.17 11.79 9.25
CA ILE A 10 -11.58 11.47 9.52
C ILE A 10 -12.49 12.09 8.46
N LEU A 11 -12.28 13.37 8.11
CA LEU A 11 -13.06 14.04 7.08
C LEU A 11 -12.91 13.37 5.71
N MET A 12 -11.70 12.90 5.37
CA MET A 12 -11.45 12.17 4.13
C MET A 12 -12.23 10.85 4.07
N VAL A 13 -12.24 10.06 5.15
CA VAL A 13 -13.01 8.81 5.22
C VAL A 13 -14.51 9.08 5.10
N VAL A 14 -15.02 10.10 5.81
CA VAL A 14 -16.43 10.49 5.71
C VAL A 14 -16.78 10.93 4.28
N THR A 15 -15.92 11.74 3.65
CA THR A 15 -16.12 12.19 2.26
C THR A 15 -16.12 11.01 1.29
N GLN A 16 -15.17 10.09 1.42
CA GLN A 16 -15.09 8.88 0.62
C GLN A 16 -16.37 8.04 0.74
N TYR A 17 -16.84 7.82 1.98
CA TYR A 17 -18.08 7.09 2.24
C TYR A 17 -19.30 7.76 1.61
N VAL A 18 -19.42 9.09 1.73
CA VAL A 18 -20.53 9.85 1.15
C VAL A 18 -20.50 9.78 -0.38
N LEU A 19 -19.35 10.02 -1.00
CA LEU A 19 -19.22 10.01 -2.47
C LEU A 19 -19.48 8.63 -3.07
N TRP A 20 -19.07 7.57 -2.39
CA TRP A 20 -19.37 6.19 -2.80
C TRP A 20 -20.87 5.87 -2.77
N ARG A 21 -21.63 6.47 -1.84
CA ARG A 21 -23.08 6.29 -1.72
C ARG A 21 -23.90 7.09 -2.74
N LEU A 22 -23.29 8.04 -3.44
CA LEU A 22 -23.96 8.75 -4.53
C LEU A 22 -24.23 7.80 -5.71
N PRO A 23 -25.24 8.10 -6.55
CA PRO A 23 -25.55 7.27 -7.74
C PRO A 23 -24.38 7.09 -8.70
N MET A 24 -23.40 7.99 -8.68
CA MET A 24 -22.20 7.95 -9.51
C MET A 24 -21.10 7.04 -8.95
N HIS A 25 -21.22 6.55 -7.70
CA HIS A 25 -20.24 5.69 -7.02
C HIS A 25 -18.79 6.17 -7.17
N ILE A 26 -18.52 7.45 -6.83
CA ILE A 26 -17.19 8.04 -6.98
C ILE A 26 -16.26 7.45 -5.93
N ASP A 27 -15.19 6.78 -6.40
CA ASP A 27 -14.10 6.31 -5.53
C ASP A 27 -13.01 7.37 -5.45
N LEU A 28 -12.82 7.94 -4.26
CA LEU A 28 -11.75 8.92 -4.04
C LEU A 28 -10.35 8.31 -4.17
N ALA A 29 -10.21 6.98 -3.99
CA ALA A 29 -8.93 6.32 -4.14
C ALA A 29 -8.38 6.46 -5.57
N ASP A 30 -9.24 6.54 -6.59
CA ASP A 30 -8.84 6.77 -7.99
C ASP A 30 -8.12 8.10 -8.20
N TYR A 31 -8.47 9.11 -7.42
CA TYR A 31 -7.92 10.46 -7.56
C TYR A 31 -6.80 10.77 -6.57
N LEU A 32 -6.89 10.25 -5.36
CA LEU A 32 -6.07 10.63 -4.22
C LEU A 32 -5.21 9.49 -3.66
N GLY A 33 -5.56 8.24 -3.94
CA GLY A 33 -4.75 7.06 -3.63
C GLY A 33 -3.49 7.01 -4.48
N LEU A 34 -2.43 6.41 -3.98
CA LEU A 34 -1.17 6.26 -4.69
C LEU A 34 -1.27 5.10 -5.68
N HIS A 35 -1.15 5.40 -6.97
CA HIS A 35 -1.10 4.40 -8.02
C HIS A 35 0.32 4.24 -8.58
N TYR A 36 0.56 3.09 -9.20
CA TYR A 36 1.78 2.86 -9.94
C TYR A 36 1.86 3.80 -11.14
N TRP A 37 3.07 4.28 -11.49
CA TRP A 37 3.22 5.33 -12.51
C TRP A 37 2.81 4.93 -13.93
N LYS A 38 2.64 3.64 -14.25
CA LYS A 38 2.06 3.18 -15.52
C LYS A 38 0.53 3.09 -15.47
N SER A 39 -0.10 3.23 -14.30
CA SER A 39 -1.56 3.22 -14.17
C SER A 39 -2.19 4.40 -14.90
N HIS A 40 -3.38 4.19 -15.45
CA HIS A 40 -4.24 5.23 -15.99
C HIS A 40 -4.61 6.29 -14.93
N TYR A 41 -4.70 5.90 -13.67
CA TYR A 41 -5.08 6.76 -12.55
C TYR A 41 -3.91 7.53 -11.92
N PHE A 42 -2.64 7.24 -12.28
CA PHE A 42 -1.50 7.90 -11.64
C PHE A 42 -1.51 9.41 -11.82
N LYS A 43 -1.31 10.12 -10.70
CA LYS A 43 -1.11 11.58 -10.64
C LYS A 43 -0.01 11.92 -9.63
N PRO A 44 0.89 12.87 -9.90
CA PRO A 44 2.02 13.18 -9.02
C PRO A 44 1.65 13.60 -7.59
N TRP A 45 0.48 14.25 -7.40
CA TRP A 45 0.02 14.66 -6.08
C TRP A 45 -0.33 13.48 -5.16
N GLN A 46 -0.54 12.29 -5.71
CA GLN A 46 -0.84 11.08 -4.96
C GLN A 46 0.29 10.66 -4.01
N LEU A 47 1.53 11.08 -4.27
CA LEU A 47 2.66 10.94 -3.33
C LEU A 47 2.39 11.62 -1.97
N ILE A 48 1.47 12.57 -1.93
CA ILE A 48 1.08 13.30 -0.72
C ILE A 48 -0.32 12.93 -0.26
N THR A 49 -1.28 12.87 -1.18
CA THR A 49 -2.71 12.75 -0.83
C THR A 49 -3.06 11.38 -0.27
N HIS A 50 -2.40 10.30 -0.71
CA HIS A 50 -2.63 8.94 -0.21
C HIS A 50 -2.46 8.81 1.31
N ILE A 51 -1.61 9.66 1.94
CA ILE A 51 -1.35 9.68 3.39
C ILE A 51 -2.63 10.00 4.19
N PHE A 52 -3.61 10.64 3.56
CA PHE A 52 -4.87 11.03 4.20
C PHE A 52 -6.04 10.13 3.81
N MET A 53 -5.81 9.15 2.94
CA MET A 53 -6.82 8.18 2.51
C MET A 53 -6.77 6.92 3.37
N HIS A 54 -7.92 6.25 3.58
CA HIS A 54 -7.98 5.02 4.37
C HIS A 54 -8.96 4.02 3.77
N GLY A 55 -8.45 2.82 3.52
CA GLY A 55 -9.24 1.67 3.10
C GLY A 55 -10.00 1.88 1.80
N SER A 56 -10.95 0.99 1.55
CA SER A 56 -11.86 1.00 0.41
C SER A 56 -13.25 1.42 0.85
N ALA A 57 -14.00 2.09 -0.02
CA ALA A 57 -15.34 2.56 0.30
C ALA A 57 -16.39 1.45 0.40
N ASP A 58 -16.11 0.28 -0.15
CA ASP A 58 -16.98 -0.91 -0.12
C ASP A 58 -16.78 -1.79 1.12
N ASN A 59 -15.62 -1.72 1.79
CA ASN A 59 -15.32 -2.50 3.00
C ASN A 59 -15.20 -1.62 4.25
N ASN A 60 -16.35 -1.30 4.85
CA ASN A 60 -16.43 -0.38 5.98
C ASN A 60 -15.72 -0.88 7.23
N GLU A 61 -15.76 -2.18 7.55
CA GLU A 61 -15.16 -2.72 8.78
C GLU A 61 -13.63 -2.60 8.75
N LEU A 62 -13.00 -3.05 7.68
CA LEU A 62 -11.55 -2.93 7.51
C LEU A 62 -11.10 -1.47 7.47
N THR A 63 -11.88 -0.60 6.82
CA THR A 63 -11.59 0.84 6.75
C THR A 63 -11.64 1.49 8.14
N ILE A 64 -12.65 1.17 8.95
CA ILE A 64 -12.77 1.69 10.33
C ILE A 64 -11.62 1.19 11.21
N MET A 65 -11.28 -0.09 11.14
CA MET A 65 -10.15 -0.66 11.89
C MET A 65 -8.82 0.00 11.48
N HIS A 66 -8.63 0.20 10.17
CA HIS A 66 -7.42 0.81 9.61
C HIS A 66 -7.26 2.26 10.06
N ILE A 67 -8.30 3.11 9.93
CA ILE A 67 -8.21 4.49 10.39
C ILE A 67 -8.10 4.57 11.91
N ALA A 68 -8.83 3.76 12.67
CA ALA A 68 -8.79 3.79 14.13
C ALA A 68 -7.38 3.47 14.65
N SER A 69 -6.74 2.40 14.15
CA SER A 69 -5.38 2.02 14.56
C SER A 69 -4.36 3.12 14.22
N ASN A 70 -4.43 3.70 13.03
CA ASN A 70 -3.55 4.79 12.62
C ASN A 70 -3.75 6.04 13.49
N MET A 71 -4.99 6.46 13.72
CA MET A 71 -5.28 7.68 14.48
C MET A 71 -4.98 7.53 15.97
N ILE A 72 -5.19 6.36 16.55
CA ILE A 72 -4.80 6.07 17.95
C ILE A 72 -3.27 6.11 18.07
N GLY A 73 -2.54 5.44 17.18
CA GLY A 73 -1.08 5.48 17.16
C GLY A 73 -0.53 6.89 16.99
N LEU A 74 -1.09 7.64 16.05
CA LEU A 74 -0.72 9.03 15.81
C LEU A 74 -1.04 9.92 17.02
N TRP A 75 -2.18 9.72 17.65
CA TRP A 75 -2.56 10.50 18.84
C TRP A 75 -1.63 10.24 20.03
N ILE A 76 -1.34 8.99 20.33
CA ILE A 76 -0.49 8.62 21.47
C ILE A 76 0.96 9.06 21.22
N PHE A 77 1.59 8.56 20.17
CA PHE A 77 3.01 8.78 19.93
C PHE A 77 3.31 10.12 19.27
N GLY A 78 2.46 10.54 18.35
CA GLY A 78 2.61 11.81 17.63
C GLY A 78 2.47 13.01 18.55
N SER A 79 1.54 12.98 19.52
CA SER A 79 1.38 14.10 20.47
C SER A 79 2.60 14.29 21.35
N ILE A 80 3.26 13.22 21.76
CA ILE A 80 4.51 13.28 22.54
C ILE A 80 5.63 13.93 21.69
N LEU A 81 5.78 13.49 20.46
CA LEU A 81 6.80 14.05 19.56
C LEU A 81 6.49 15.50 19.16
N GLU A 82 5.22 15.85 18.94
CA GLU A 82 4.81 17.24 18.69
C GLU A 82 5.15 18.16 19.86
N ASN A 83 4.90 17.71 21.10
CA ASN A 83 5.23 18.48 22.29
C ASN A 83 6.74 18.76 22.43
N ILE A 84 7.60 17.83 21.95
CA ILE A 84 9.06 17.97 22.04
C ILE A 84 9.62 18.81 20.88
N TRP A 85 9.10 18.60 19.67
CA TRP A 85 9.66 19.22 18.46
C TRP A 85 8.95 20.49 18.02
N GLY A 86 7.74 20.71 18.51
CA GLY A 86 6.81 21.73 18.01
C GLY A 86 6.09 21.29 16.73
N ALA A 87 4.97 21.95 16.46
CA ALA A 87 4.03 21.58 15.40
C ALA A 87 4.63 21.54 13.99
N LYS A 88 5.47 22.53 13.62
CA LYS A 88 6.07 22.62 12.29
C LYS A 88 7.03 21.45 12.02
N ARG A 89 7.91 21.17 12.97
CA ARG A 89 8.92 20.11 12.84
C ARG A 89 8.28 18.74 12.83
N PHE A 90 7.24 18.53 13.68
CA PHE A 90 6.47 17.30 13.66
C PHE A 90 5.76 17.09 12.30
N PHE A 91 5.12 18.13 11.76
CA PHE A 91 4.47 18.03 10.44
C PHE A 91 5.45 17.67 9.33
N THR A 92 6.62 18.35 9.29
CA THR A 92 7.67 18.02 8.32
C THR A 92 8.12 16.57 8.46
N PHE A 93 8.30 16.10 9.71
CA PHE A 93 8.66 14.71 9.98
C PHE A 93 7.62 13.73 9.45
N TYR A 94 6.36 13.95 9.78
CA TYR A 94 5.22 13.13 9.36
C TYR A 94 5.14 13.04 7.82
N MET A 95 5.21 14.18 7.14
CA MET A 95 5.15 14.24 5.68
C MET A 95 6.34 13.55 5.00
N VAL A 96 7.56 13.75 5.51
CA VAL A 96 8.77 13.11 4.97
C VAL A 96 8.69 11.58 5.14
N CYS A 97 8.22 11.10 6.29
CA CYS A 97 8.03 9.66 6.50
C CYS A 97 6.96 9.09 5.56
N GLY A 98 5.84 9.79 5.36
CA GLY A 98 4.77 9.33 4.46
C GLY A 98 5.19 9.32 2.99
N ILE A 99 5.85 10.38 2.51
CA ILE A 99 6.38 10.44 1.14
C ILE A 99 7.48 9.38 0.94
N GLY A 100 8.36 9.23 1.92
CA GLY A 100 9.41 8.21 1.90
C GLY A 100 8.84 6.79 1.86
N ALA A 101 7.77 6.52 2.60
CA ALA A 101 7.01 5.28 2.55
C ALA A 101 6.46 5.01 1.15
N ALA A 102 5.83 6.02 0.52
CA ALA A 102 5.33 5.94 -0.85
C ALA A 102 6.42 5.59 -1.87
N LEU A 103 7.58 6.25 -1.77
CA LEU A 103 8.71 6.01 -2.68
C LEU A 103 9.27 4.58 -2.53
N CYS A 104 9.42 4.10 -1.29
CA CYS A 104 9.85 2.73 -1.04
C CYS A 104 8.83 1.71 -1.58
N HIS A 105 7.55 1.93 -1.34
CA HIS A 105 6.48 1.08 -1.86
C HIS A 105 6.48 1.03 -3.38
N LEU A 106 6.51 2.19 -4.05
CA LEU A 106 6.59 2.25 -5.52
C LEU A 106 7.82 1.56 -6.07
N GLY A 107 8.96 1.60 -5.35
CA GLY A 107 10.17 0.88 -5.74
C GLY A 107 9.99 -0.64 -5.72
N VAL A 108 9.35 -1.17 -4.67
CA VAL A 108 9.03 -2.60 -4.56
C VAL A 108 7.99 -3.01 -5.59
N LEU A 109 6.92 -2.24 -5.73
CA LEU A 109 5.88 -2.46 -6.72
C LEU A 109 6.45 -2.47 -8.16
N HIS A 110 7.40 -1.58 -8.45
CA HIS A 110 8.11 -1.60 -9.73
C HIS A 110 8.88 -2.90 -9.97
N TYR A 111 9.53 -3.41 -8.94
CA TYR A 111 10.25 -4.68 -9.03
C TYR A 111 9.28 -5.84 -9.31
N GLU A 112 8.19 -5.94 -8.56
CA GLU A 112 7.16 -6.98 -8.71
C GLU A 112 6.50 -6.93 -10.09
N ILE A 113 6.07 -5.74 -10.53
CA ILE A 113 5.48 -5.53 -11.86
C ILE A 113 6.50 -5.88 -12.97
N SER A 114 7.78 -5.55 -12.79
CA SER A 114 8.81 -5.90 -13.78
C SER A 114 9.01 -7.42 -13.92
N LEU A 115 8.86 -8.17 -12.82
CA LEU A 115 8.86 -9.63 -12.88
C LEU A 115 7.64 -10.17 -13.62
N LEU A 116 6.47 -9.63 -13.34
CA LEU A 116 5.22 -10.00 -13.99
C LEU A 116 5.24 -9.69 -15.50
N GLU A 117 5.74 -8.52 -15.90
CA GLU A 117 5.93 -8.14 -17.30
C GLU A 117 6.92 -9.09 -18.01
N ARG A 118 8.03 -9.49 -17.36
CA ARG A 118 8.97 -10.47 -17.92
C ARG A 118 8.32 -11.83 -18.13
N SER A 119 7.55 -12.31 -17.15
CA SER A 119 6.79 -13.56 -17.27
C SER A 119 5.82 -13.50 -18.44
N PHE A 120 5.15 -12.37 -18.65
CA PHE A 120 4.26 -12.16 -19.79
C PHE A 120 5.00 -12.15 -21.11
N HIS A 121 6.14 -11.45 -21.22
CA HIS A 121 6.97 -11.47 -22.42
C HIS A 121 7.50 -12.87 -22.77
N GLN A 122 7.90 -13.66 -21.76
CA GLN A 122 8.30 -15.06 -21.97
C GLN A 122 7.13 -15.90 -22.51
N TYR A 123 5.94 -15.73 -21.93
CA TYR A 123 4.74 -16.38 -22.41
C TYR A 123 4.42 -16.03 -23.89
N GLN A 124 4.54 -14.76 -24.27
CA GLN A 124 4.28 -14.29 -25.64
C GLN A 124 5.19 -14.94 -26.68
N GLN A 125 6.39 -15.40 -26.34
CA GLN A 125 7.32 -16.07 -27.26
C GLN A 125 6.88 -17.50 -27.62
N ALA A 126 6.14 -18.18 -26.71
CA ALA A 126 5.64 -19.53 -26.91
C ALA A 126 4.26 -19.71 -26.26
N PRO A 127 3.19 -19.10 -26.79
CA PRO A 127 1.88 -19.05 -26.16
C PRO A 127 1.13 -20.36 -26.35
N THR A 128 1.41 -21.34 -25.50
CA THR A 128 0.75 -22.66 -25.45
C THR A 128 -0.18 -22.72 -24.22
N LEU A 129 -1.10 -23.70 -24.22
CA LEU A 129 -2.00 -23.91 -23.07
C LEU A 129 -1.21 -24.19 -21.78
N ASP A 130 -0.16 -25.02 -21.85
CA ASP A 130 0.64 -25.38 -20.68
C ASP A 130 1.37 -24.15 -20.11
N HIS A 131 1.95 -23.33 -20.98
CA HIS A 131 2.61 -22.08 -20.55
C HIS A 131 1.59 -21.06 -20.02
N PHE A 132 0.36 -21.04 -20.52
CA PHE A 132 -0.69 -20.18 -19.98
C PHE A 132 -1.10 -20.60 -18.57
N VAL A 133 -1.32 -21.90 -18.36
CA VAL A 133 -1.62 -22.45 -17.01
C VAL A 133 -0.47 -22.16 -16.05
N GLN A 134 0.78 -22.34 -16.49
CA GLN A 134 1.95 -22.02 -15.69
C GLN A 134 2.00 -20.52 -15.33
N PHE A 135 1.74 -19.63 -16.30
CA PHE A 135 1.66 -18.19 -16.04
C PHE A 135 0.60 -17.86 -14.98
N LEU A 136 -0.61 -18.44 -15.11
CA LEU A 136 -1.70 -18.23 -14.15
C LEU A 136 -1.31 -18.68 -12.73
N GLN A 137 -0.72 -19.86 -12.59
CA GLN A 137 -0.30 -20.42 -11.30
C GLN A 137 0.78 -19.58 -10.62
N GLN A 138 1.68 -19.00 -11.38
CA GLN A 138 2.82 -18.24 -10.85
C GLN A 138 2.50 -16.77 -10.56
N ASN A 139 1.58 -16.17 -11.33
CA ASN A 139 1.43 -14.72 -11.36
C ASN A 139 0.03 -14.22 -10.99
N VAL A 140 -1.00 -15.08 -11.02
CA VAL A 140 -2.38 -14.68 -10.69
C VAL A 140 -2.69 -15.15 -9.27
N THR A 141 -2.31 -14.33 -8.29
CA THR A 141 -2.50 -14.63 -6.86
C THR A 141 -3.81 -14.09 -6.31
N ASN A 142 -4.30 -12.99 -6.87
CA ASN A 142 -5.58 -12.38 -6.51
C ASN A 142 -6.71 -12.91 -7.39
N GLY A 143 -7.94 -12.85 -6.87
CA GLY A 143 -9.11 -13.35 -7.59
C GLY A 143 -9.25 -12.73 -8.99
N VAL A 144 -9.62 -13.56 -9.95
CA VAL A 144 -9.93 -13.13 -11.32
C VAL A 144 -11.32 -12.51 -11.32
N GLU A 145 -11.49 -11.35 -11.93
CA GLU A 145 -12.78 -10.64 -11.95
C GLU A 145 -13.89 -11.43 -12.64
N ASP A 146 -13.57 -12.13 -13.73
CA ASP A 146 -14.51 -13.08 -14.38
C ASP A 146 -13.92 -14.50 -14.45
N PRO A 147 -14.04 -15.28 -13.36
CA PRO A 147 -13.56 -16.67 -13.35
C PRO A 147 -14.21 -17.54 -14.42
N ARG A 148 -15.48 -17.27 -14.77
CA ARG A 148 -16.22 -18.06 -15.76
C ARG A 148 -15.65 -17.88 -17.15
N LYS A 149 -15.21 -16.67 -17.52
CA LYS A 149 -14.59 -16.40 -18.82
C LYS A 149 -13.23 -17.10 -18.93
N LEU A 150 -12.43 -17.07 -17.85
CA LEU A 150 -11.15 -17.78 -17.79
C LEU A 150 -11.35 -19.31 -17.89
N THR A 151 -12.27 -19.87 -17.11
CA THR A 151 -12.61 -21.30 -17.16
C THR A 151 -13.03 -21.71 -18.59
N ARG A 152 -13.92 -20.94 -19.22
CA ARG A 152 -14.36 -21.21 -20.59
C ARG A 152 -13.19 -21.19 -21.59
N LEU A 153 -12.25 -20.25 -21.45
CA LEU A 153 -11.05 -20.19 -22.28
C LEU A 153 -10.22 -21.45 -22.11
N LEU A 154 -9.94 -21.88 -20.89
CA LEU A 154 -9.17 -23.09 -20.58
C LEU A 154 -9.85 -24.35 -21.15
N ASP A 155 -11.15 -24.56 -20.87
CA ASP A 155 -11.89 -25.73 -21.33
C ASP A 155 -11.93 -25.84 -22.86
N THR A 156 -12.19 -24.72 -23.55
CA THR A 156 -12.25 -24.71 -25.02
C THR A 156 -10.88 -24.88 -25.65
N TRP A 157 -9.80 -24.40 -24.98
CA TRP A 157 -8.44 -24.59 -25.47
C TRP A 157 -7.94 -26.03 -25.30
N GLN A 158 -8.33 -26.70 -24.18
CA GLN A 158 -8.05 -28.14 -24.01
C GLN A 158 -8.63 -29.01 -25.12
N GLN A 159 -9.79 -28.61 -25.68
CA GLN A 159 -10.41 -29.31 -26.83
C GLN A 159 -9.71 -29.03 -28.16
N SER A 160 -8.91 -27.97 -28.25
CA SER A 160 -8.19 -27.55 -29.45
C SER A 160 -6.80 -27.00 -29.12
N PRO A 161 -5.86 -27.80 -28.62
CA PRO A 161 -4.57 -27.33 -28.09
C PRO A 161 -3.71 -26.51 -29.05
N GLY A 162 -3.79 -26.78 -30.36
CA GLY A 162 -3.04 -26.06 -31.41
C GLY A 162 -3.73 -24.78 -31.92
N SER A 163 -4.79 -24.31 -31.28
CA SER A 163 -5.56 -23.18 -31.77
C SER A 163 -4.83 -21.84 -31.59
N ILE A 164 -4.41 -21.23 -32.71
CA ILE A 164 -3.81 -19.87 -32.73
C ILE A 164 -4.80 -18.83 -32.19
N SER A 165 -6.11 -19.00 -32.42
CA SER A 165 -7.14 -18.12 -31.92
C SER A 165 -7.16 -18.12 -30.39
N LYS A 166 -7.02 -19.29 -29.74
CA LYS A 166 -6.98 -19.41 -28.28
C LYS A 166 -5.70 -18.84 -27.66
N SER A 167 -4.59 -19.02 -28.37
CA SER A 167 -3.32 -18.38 -28.05
C SER A 167 -3.44 -16.85 -28.02
N ASN A 168 -4.05 -16.25 -29.05
CA ASN A 168 -4.28 -14.80 -29.10
C ASN A 168 -5.29 -14.31 -28.02
N GLU A 169 -6.33 -15.11 -27.74
CA GLU A 169 -7.31 -14.82 -26.70
C GLU A 169 -6.66 -14.78 -25.30
N SER A 170 -5.74 -15.71 -25.02
CA SER A 170 -5.00 -15.75 -23.75
C SER A 170 -4.02 -14.58 -23.59
N ILE A 171 -3.32 -14.19 -24.67
CA ILE A 171 -2.47 -12.99 -24.67
C ILE A 171 -3.31 -11.74 -24.37
N SER A 172 -4.47 -11.61 -25.02
CA SER A 172 -5.41 -10.49 -24.75
C SER A 172 -5.93 -10.53 -23.33
N TRP A 173 -6.23 -11.72 -22.79
CA TRP A 173 -6.67 -11.89 -21.41
C TRP A 173 -5.60 -11.40 -20.43
N ILE A 174 -4.34 -11.82 -20.58
CA ILE A 174 -3.23 -11.36 -19.70
C ILE A 174 -3.06 -9.84 -19.82
N ASN A 175 -3.07 -9.32 -21.05
CA ASN A 175 -2.94 -7.88 -21.25
C ASN A 175 -4.04 -7.09 -20.53
N ASN A 176 -5.28 -7.56 -20.60
CA ASN A 176 -6.40 -6.97 -19.90
C ASN A 176 -6.28 -7.08 -18.35
N TYR A 177 -5.79 -8.23 -17.86
CA TYR A 177 -5.50 -8.44 -16.45
C TYR A 177 -4.45 -7.45 -15.92
N LEU A 178 -3.42 -7.12 -16.71
CA LEU A 178 -2.37 -6.18 -16.31
C LEU A 178 -2.83 -4.73 -16.38
N ASN A 179 -3.42 -4.33 -17.51
CA ASN A 179 -3.64 -2.92 -17.86
C ASN A 179 -5.09 -2.44 -17.66
N GLY A 180 -6.01 -3.35 -17.32
CA GLY A 180 -7.43 -3.04 -17.34
C GLY A 180 -8.01 -2.93 -18.77
N TYR A 181 -9.33 -2.82 -18.87
CA TYR A 181 -10.04 -2.74 -20.13
C TYR A 181 -11.44 -2.13 -19.97
N TYR A 182 -12.05 -1.69 -21.06
CA TYR A 182 -13.44 -1.27 -21.08
C TYR A 182 -14.37 -2.43 -21.42
N SER A 183 -15.43 -2.63 -20.64
CA SER A 183 -16.51 -3.59 -20.88
C SER A 183 -17.85 -2.96 -20.54
N ASP A 184 -18.81 -3.08 -21.43
CA ASP A 184 -20.19 -2.60 -21.27
C ASP A 184 -20.29 -1.13 -20.79
N GLY A 185 -19.36 -0.29 -21.24
CA GLY A 185 -19.30 1.12 -20.88
C GLY A 185 -18.64 1.44 -19.53
N ALA A 186 -18.17 0.43 -18.80
CA ALA A 186 -17.42 0.57 -17.57
C ALA A 186 -15.94 0.19 -17.77
N TYR A 187 -15.05 0.84 -17.02
CA TYR A 187 -13.64 0.48 -16.97
C TYR A 187 -13.41 -0.57 -15.90
N VAL A 188 -12.84 -1.70 -16.31
CA VAL A 188 -12.40 -2.80 -15.47
C VAL A 188 -10.93 -2.58 -15.14
N ARG A 189 -10.59 -2.48 -13.85
CA ARG A 189 -9.22 -2.19 -13.41
C ARG A 189 -8.29 -3.38 -13.64
N GLY A 190 -7.07 -3.10 -14.07
CA GLY A 190 -5.98 -4.06 -14.11
C GLY A 190 -5.12 -4.02 -12.84
N VAL A 191 -4.15 -4.92 -12.78
CA VAL A 191 -3.17 -4.98 -11.66
C VAL A 191 -2.43 -3.66 -11.49
N PHE A 192 -2.15 -2.93 -12.57
CA PHE A 192 -1.46 -1.64 -12.50
C PHE A 192 -2.30 -0.52 -11.90
N ASP A 193 -3.62 -0.72 -11.79
CA ASP A 193 -4.57 0.30 -11.34
C ASP A 193 -4.91 0.20 -9.85
N GLU A 194 -4.31 -0.75 -9.13
CA GLU A 194 -4.52 -0.87 -7.69
C GLU A 194 -3.98 0.36 -6.95
N ALA A 195 -4.81 0.93 -6.08
CA ALA A 195 -4.47 2.10 -5.29
C ALA A 195 -3.93 1.70 -3.91
N THR A 196 -2.80 2.30 -3.51
CA THR A 196 -2.31 2.22 -2.14
C THR A 196 -2.76 3.45 -1.36
N VAL A 197 -3.34 3.24 -0.18
CA VAL A 197 -3.87 4.28 0.69
C VAL A 197 -3.43 4.06 2.13
N GLY A 198 -3.24 5.13 2.89
CA GLY A 198 -3.02 5.04 4.32
C GLY A 198 -1.99 6.00 4.90
N ALA A 199 -2.29 6.48 6.10
CA ALA A 199 -1.35 7.20 6.95
C ALA A 199 -0.26 6.29 7.53
N SER A 200 -0.41 4.97 7.40
CA SER A 200 0.35 3.98 8.18
C SER A 200 1.87 4.10 7.99
N GLY A 201 2.36 4.35 6.79
CA GLY A 201 3.80 4.58 6.56
C GLY A 201 4.35 5.75 7.40
N ALA A 202 3.63 6.87 7.45
CA ALA A 202 4.00 8.00 8.29
C ALA A 202 3.87 7.68 9.79
N VAL A 203 2.82 6.94 10.19
CA VAL A 203 2.58 6.51 11.58
C VAL A 203 3.67 5.54 12.05
N PHE A 204 4.10 4.59 11.21
CA PHE A 204 5.24 3.72 11.51
C PHE A 204 6.55 4.51 11.67
N GLY A 205 6.73 5.57 10.88
CA GLY A 205 7.83 6.53 11.09
C GLY A 205 7.75 7.23 12.45
N VAL A 206 6.55 7.67 12.87
CA VAL A 206 6.31 8.28 14.19
C VAL A 206 6.59 7.28 15.31
N LEU A 207 6.12 6.04 15.18
CA LEU A 207 6.36 4.96 16.13
C LEU A 207 7.85 4.64 16.27
N PHE A 208 8.57 4.57 15.14
CA PHE A 208 10.02 4.39 15.13
C PHE A 208 10.72 5.54 15.86
N ALA A 209 10.36 6.79 15.57
CA ALA A 209 10.97 7.96 16.21
C ALA A 209 10.74 7.96 17.72
N PHE A 210 9.55 7.59 18.17
CA PHE A 210 9.27 7.45 19.59
C PHE A 210 10.18 6.39 20.24
N ALA A 211 10.29 5.21 19.67
CA ALA A 211 11.14 4.16 20.21
C ALA A 211 12.65 4.51 20.16
N TYR A 212 13.07 5.26 19.14
CA TYR A 212 14.44 5.73 19.01
C TYR A 212 14.82 6.76 20.10
N LEU A 213 13.90 7.68 20.43
CA LEU A 213 14.12 8.73 21.43
C LEU A 213 13.86 8.24 22.86
N PHE A 214 12.92 7.31 23.03
CA PHE A 214 12.48 6.77 24.33
C PHE A 214 12.57 5.24 24.38
N PRO A 215 13.75 4.66 24.17
CA PRO A 215 13.89 3.21 23.94
C PRO A 215 13.48 2.34 25.12
N ASN A 216 13.54 2.86 26.32
CA ASN A 216 13.25 2.13 27.57
C ASN A 216 11.86 2.44 28.15
N THR A 217 11.05 3.27 27.47
CA THR A 217 9.66 3.49 27.88
C THR A 217 8.89 2.19 27.76
N GLU A 218 8.21 1.83 28.84
CA GLU A 218 7.35 0.65 28.89
C GLU A 218 5.97 1.00 28.33
N LEU A 219 5.55 0.21 27.35
CA LEU A 219 4.25 0.29 26.72
C LEU A 219 3.43 -0.93 27.12
N MET A 220 2.19 -0.70 27.55
CA MET A 220 1.24 -1.76 27.89
C MET A 220 0.08 -1.73 26.90
N PHE A 221 -0.31 -2.89 26.41
CA PHE A 221 -1.53 -3.03 25.63
C PHE A 221 -2.72 -3.32 26.54
N ILE A 222 -3.89 -2.80 26.18
CA ILE A 222 -5.12 -3.00 26.97
C ILE A 222 -5.43 -4.50 27.14
N PHE A 223 -5.16 -5.31 26.11
CA PHE A 223 -5.46 -6.74 26.10
C PHE A 223 -4.27 -7.64 26.55
N LEU A 224 -3.07 -7.07 26.67
CA LEU A 224 -1.87 -7.78 27.10
C LEU A 224 -1.14 -6.91 28.12
N PRO A 225 -1.46 -7.02 29.43
CA PRO A 225 -0.91 -6.16 30.47
C PRO A 225 0.54 -6.53 30.84
N ILE A 226 1.36 -6.83 29.84
CA ILE A 226 2.79 -7.07 29.98
C ILE A 226 3.53 -5.83 29.52
N PRO A 227 4.33 -5.17 30.37
CA PRO A 227 5.10 -4.01 29.98
C PRO A 227 6.23 -4.42 29.01
N ILE A 228 6.21 -3.89 27.80
CA ILE A 228 7.22 -4.12 26.77
C ILE A 228 7.94 -2.80 26.48
N LYS A 229 9.27 -2.79 26.52
CA LYS A 229 10.05 -1.59 26.16
C LYS A 229 9.85 -1.23 24.68
N ALA A 230 9.66 0.05 24.41
CA ALA A 230 9.35 0.58 23.08
C ALA A 230 10.31 0.09 21.98
N LYS A 231 11.61 0.01 22.29
CA LYS A 231 12.62 -0.50 21.34
C LYS A 231 12.36 -1.94 20.90
N TYR A 232 11.92 -2.82 21.81
CA TYR A 232 11.65 -4.22 21.45
C TYR A 232 10.34 -4.37 20.70
N LEU A 233 9.32 -3.60 21.09
CA LEU A 233 8.05 -3.58 20.40
C LEU A 233 8.23 -3.16 18.93
N VAL A 234 8.91 -2.02 18.69
CA VAL A 234 9.10 -1.50 17.33
C VAL A 234 10.04 -2.38 16.51
N ALA A 235 11.06 -2.99 17.12
CA ALA A 235 11.90 -3.98 16.44
C ALA A 235 11.10 -5.22 16.03
N ALA A 236 10.19 -5.71 16.89
CA ALA A 236 9.30 -6.82 16.56
C ALA A 236 8.33 -6.47 15.42
N TYR A 237 7.74 -5.26 15.43
CA TYR A 237 6.92 -4.77 14.31
C TYR A 237 7.73 -4.71 13.01
N ALA A 238 8.93 -4.12 13.01
CA ALA A 238 9.76 -4.06 11.81
C ALA A 238 10.13 -5.46 11.28
N ALA A 239 10.42 -6.41 12.17
CA ALA A 239 10.69 -7.79 11.78
C ALA A 239 9.46 -8.48 11.20
N ALA A 240 8.28 -8.27 11.80
CA ALA A 240 7.01 -8.81 11.28
C ALA A 240 6.66 -8.22 9.90
N GLU A 241 6.78 -6.90 9.72
CA GLU A 241 6.56 -6.24 8.42
C GLU A 241 7.51 -6.77 7.34
N LEU A 242 8.78 -6.96 7.68
CA LEU A 242 9.75 -7.55 6.75
C LEU A 242 9.40 -9.00 6.40
N PHE A 243 9.05 -9.82 7.40
CA PHE A 243 8.69 -11.22 7.18
C PHE A 243 7.44 -11.35 6.32
N LEU A 244 6.39 -10.59 6.62
CA LEU A 244 5.12 -10.61 5.88
C LEU A 244 5.32 -10.06 4.46
N GLY A 245 6.06 -8.97 4.28
CA GLY A 245 6.35 -8.41 2.97
C GLY A 245 7.17 -9.34 2.06
N VAL A 246 8.12 -10.10 2.63
CA VAL A 246 8.88 -11.11 1.87
C VAL A 246 8.03 -12.35 1.56
N ARG A 247 7.16 -12.75 2.51
CA ARG A 247 6.26 -13.89 2.30
C ARG A 247 5.26 -13.64 1.17
N ASN A 248 4.82 -12.39 0.98
CA ASN A 248 3.90 -11.94 -0.08
C ASN A 248 2.72 -12.93 -0.29
N SER A 249 1.95 -13.15 0.77
CA SER A 249 0.87 -14.15 0.78
C SER A 249 -0.31 -13.69 -0.08
N ALA A 250 -0.91 -14.60 -0.83
CA ALA A 250 -2.13 -14.32 -1.59
C ALA A 250 -3.23 -13.75 -0.68
N GLY A 251 -3.83 -12.63 -1.09
CA GLY A 251 -4.85 -11.92 -0.32
C GLY A 251 -4.33 -10.97 0.75
N ASP A 252 -3.01 -10.81 0.90
CA ASP A 252 -2.43 -9.78 1.74
C ASP A 252 -2.44 -8.42 1.01
N THR A 253 -3.26 -7.50 1.50
CA THR A 253 -3.43 -6.15 0.93
C THR A 253 -2.59 -5.09 1.66
N VAL A 254 -1.75 -5.49 2.62
CA VAL A 254 -0.97 -4.56 3.43
C VAL A 254 0.33 -4.18 2.71
N ALA A 255 0.58 -2.89 2.59
CA ALA A 255 1.81 -2.36 1.99
C ALA A 255 2.98 -2.41 3.00
N HIS A 256 3.46 -3.61 3.35
CA HIS A 256 4.51 -3.86 4.35
C HIS A 256 5.77 -3.03 4.11
N PHE A 257 6.21 -2.94 2.87
CA PHE A 257 7.40 -2.15 2.51
C PHE A 257 7.18 -0.64 2.61
N ALA A 258 5.92 -0.15 2.56
CA ALA A 258 5.61 1.24 2.89
C ALA A 258 5.85 1.52 4.39
N HIS A 259 5.46 0.60 5.27
CA HIS A 259 5.70 0.71 6.71
C HIS A 259 7.21 0.76 7.02
N LEU A 260 7.97 -0.17 6.47
CA LEU A 260 9.44 -0.18 6.60
C LEU A 260 10.09 1.07 5.98
N GLY A 261 9.58 1.54 4.84
CA GLY A 261 10.00 2.78 4.22
C GLY A 261 9.80 3.99 5.13
N GLY A 262 8.65 4.10 5.79
CA GLY A 262 8.37 5.14 6.78
C GLY A 262 9.36 5.12 7.95
N MET A 263 9.68 3.94 8.49
CA MET A 263 10.69 3.79 9.54
C MET A 263 12.10 4.17 9.06
N LEU A 264 12.47 3.80 7.82
CA LEU A 264 13.77 4.13 7.23
C LEU A 264 13.94 5.65 7.08
N PHE A 265 12.94 6.34 6.54
CA PHE A 265 12.99 7.80 6.40
C PHE A 265 12.96 8.51 7.76
N ALA A 266 12.25 7.97 8.74
CA ALA A 266 12.32 8.43 10.12
C ALA A 266 13.75 8.34 10.68
N PHE A 267 14.42 7.20 10.50
CA PHE A 267 15.81 7.02 10.93
C PHE A 267 16.77 8.03 10.26
N ILE A 268 16.67 8.16 8.94
CA ILE A 268 17.50 9.10 8.17
C ILE A 268 17.31 10.54 8.70
N LEU A 269 16.06 10.97 8.85
CA LEU A 269 15.76 12.33 9.28
C LEU A 269 16.21 12.60 10.71
N LEU A 270 16.07 11.64 11.62
CA LEU A 270 16.57 11.74 12.98
C LEU A 270 18.12 11.86 13.03
N LYS A 271 18.82 11.11 12.18
CA LYS A 271 20.29 11.22 12.07
C LYS A 271 20.74 12.59 11.55
N ILE A 272 20.05 13.12 10.54
CA ILE A 272 20.33 14.46 10.00
C ILE A 272 20.10 15.51 11.09
N TRP A 273 18.98 15.44 11.81
CA TRP A 273 18.66 16.42 12.86
C TRP A 273 19.58 16.35 14.09
N ASN A 274 20.05 15.16 14.45
CA ASN A 274 21.03 15.02 15.55
C ASN A 274 22.40 15.55 15.16
N LYS A 275 22.80 15.45 13.90
CA LYS A 275 24.07 16.01 13.41
C LYS A 275 24.05 17.53 13.43
N SER A 276 22.94 18.16 13.03
CA SER A 276 22.78 19.62 13.05
C SER A 276 22.92 20.21 14.47
N ARG A 277 22.30 19.56 15.47
CA ARG A 277 22.40 20.03 16.88
C ARG A 277 23.83 19.97 17.46
N ARG A 278 24.71 19.06 16.96
CA ARG A 278 26.11 18.98 17.43
C ARG A 278 27.01 20.08 16.85
N ASN A 279 26.61 20.70 15.74
CA ASN A 279 27.35 21.77 15.12
C ASN A 279 27.04 23.16 15.72
N ASP A 280 25.94 23.28 16.51
CA ASP A 280 25.57 24.54 17.17
C ASP A 280 26.27 24.74 18.53
N PHE A 281 27.13 23.81 18.94
CA PHE A 281 27.90 23.87 20.20
C PHE A 281 29.40 24.09 20.06
N TYR A 282 29.89 24.48 18.84
CA TYR A 282 31.27 24.87 18.64
C TYR A 282 31.38 26.23 17.94
#